data_57c9cba35ebb4355d492993ffedeb976
#
_entry.id   57c9cba35ebb4355d492993ffedeb976
#
_cell.length_a   1.000
_cell.length_b   1.000
_cell.length_c   1.000
_cell.angle_alpha   90.00
_cell.angle_beta   90.00
_cell.angle_gamma   90.00
#
_symmetry.space_group_name_H-M   'P 1'
#
loop_
_entity.id
_entity.type
_entity.pdbx_description
1 polymer ?
#
loop_
_entity_poly.entity_id
_entity_poly.type
_entity_poly.pdbx_seq_one_letter_code
_entity_poly.pdbx_strand_id
1 'polypeptide(L)'
;TGLTEGVIDVNTYLPCAGVYKKVTPNPKCWIYPSAHGNLNVSQGIQHSCNDFFYEVGYRLGLNSTGDSKLDNDTSDGKSTQNYYSSERGIAKLQKYAEEFGLGDTSGMEIPESDPQISDDNSVLSAIGQGTNNYTTSQLARYITAVANKGTVYNLSLLDKVTNPKGKTVKDYTPEVKNKVTDVSSTTWQAVHEGMR
;
A
#
# COMPACT_ATOMS: atom_id res chain seq x y z
N THR A 1 -0.98 4.14 3.38
CA THR A 1 -0.97 5.33 2.47
C THR A 1 -2.19 6.21 2.72
N GLY A 2 -3.43 5.80 2.41
CA GLY A 2 -4.62 6.66 2.44
C GLY A 2 -4.88 7.38 3.78
N LEU A 3 -4.68 6.70 4.91
CA LEU A 3 -4.80 7.28 6.25
C LEU A 3 -3.66 8.26 6.55
N THR A 4 -2.44 7.92 6.20
CA THR A 4 -1.24 8.77 6.45
C THR A 4 -1.26 10.03 5.58
N GLU A 5 -1.71 9.92 4.33
CA GLU A 5 -1.91 11.06 3.41
C GLU A 5 -3.16 11.89 3.74
N GLY A 6 -3.97 11.46 4.71
CA GLY A 6 -5.16 12.20 5.14
C GLY A 6 -6.30 12.24 4.11
N VAL A 7 -6.26 11.42 3.05
CA VAL A 7 -7.35 11.34 2.06
C VAL A 7 -8.57 10.57 2.57
N ILE A 8 -8.37 9.80 3.63
CA ILE A 8 -9.38 9.21 4.51
C ILE A 8 -8.89 9.27 5.95
N ASP A 9 -9.79 9.16 6.89
CA ASP A 9 -9.55 8.88 8.31
C ASP A 9 -10.25 7.58 8.73
N VAL A 10 -10.04 7.15 9.98
CA VAL A 10 -10.60 5.89 10.49
C VAL A 10 -12.14 5.89 10.57
N ASN A 11 -12.76 7.08 10.58
CA ASN A 11 -14.21 7.28 10.63
C ASN A 11 -14.81 7.58 9.24
N THR A 12 -13.98 7.63 8.21
CA THR A 12 -14.44 7.83 6.84
C THR A 12 -15.16 6.58 6.34
N TYR A 13 -16.43 6.72 5.98
CA TYR A 13 -17.22 5.68 5.32
C TYR A 13 -17.30 5.94 3.83
N LEU A 14 -17.01 4.92 3.04
CA LEU A 14 -17.07 4.96 1.58
C LEU A 14 -18.06 3.92 1.06
N PRO A 15 -18.93 4.28 0.08
CA PRO A 15 -19.89 3.35 -0.47
C PRO A 15 -19.22 2.38 -1.45
N CYS A 16 -19.54 1.09 -1.32
CA CYS A 16 -19.32 0.11 -2.37
C CYS A 16 -20.65 -0.16 -3.10
N ALA A 17 -20.70 0.18 -4.36
CA ALA A 17 -21.86 -0.08 -5.23
C ALA A 17 -21.66 -1.30 -6.17
N GLY A 18 -20.54 -2.02 -6.00
CA GLY A 18 -20.14 -3.14 -6.87
C GLY A 18 -19.48 -2.73 -8.17
N VAL A 19 -19.66 -1.47 -8.59
CA VAL A 19 -19.03 -0.88 -9.79
C VAL A 19 -18.56 0.53 -9.48
N TYR A 20 -17.28 0.78 -9.65
CA TYR A 20 -16.67 2.10 -9.47
C TYR A 20 -16.82 2.94 -10.75
N LYS A 21 -17.46 4.11 -10.65
CA LYS A 21 -17.89 4.89 -11.83
C LYS A 21 -17.08 6.16 -12.09
N LYS A 22 -16.06 6.49 -11.28
CA LYS A 22 -15.28 7.72 -11.46
C LYS A 22 -14.17 7.61 -12.49
N VAL A 23 -13.87 6.41 -13.00
CA VAL A 23 -12.86 6.15 -14.03
C VAL A 23 -13.41 5.25 -15.13
N THR A 24 -12.80 5.33 -16.32
CA THR A 24 -13.21 4.52 -17.47
C THR A 24 -12.02 3.68 -17.94
N PRO A 25 -12.22 2.36 -18.19
CA PRO A 25 -13.46 1.61 -17.98
C PRO A 25 -13.84 1.54 -16.49
N ASN A 26 -15.12 1.35 -16.19
CA ASN A 26 -15.60 1.24 -14.81
C ASN A 26 -15.16 -0.09 -14.18
N PRO A 27 -14.19 -0.14 -13.27
CA PRO A 27 -13.77 -1.38 -12.64
C PRO A 27 -14.81 -1.89 -11.65
N LYS A 28 -14.85 -3.22 -11.47
CA LYS A 28 -15.85 -3.88 -10.64
C LYS A 28 -15.24 -4.36 -9.32
N CYS A 29 -16.02 -4.24 -8.25
CA CYS A 29 -15.73 -4.98 -7.04
C CYS A 29 -15.95 -6.47 -7.27
N TRP A 30 -15.21 -7.32 -6.56
CA TRP A 30 -15.31 -8.78 -6.71
C TRP A 30 -16.71 -9.31 -6.38
N ILE A 31 -17.47 -8.60 -5.53
CA ILE A 31 -18.83 -9.00 -5.15
C ILE A 31 -19.89 -8.66 -6.21
N TYR A 32 -19.54 -7.93 -7.28
CA TYR A 32 -20.50 -7.59 -8.34
C TYR A 32 -21.26 -8.84 -8.86
N PRO A 33 -22.57 -8.80 -9.07
CA PRO A 33 -23.47 -7.63 -9.14
C PRO A 33 -24.00 -7.11 -7.79
N SER A 34 -23.67 -7.75 -6.67
CA SER A 34 -23.99 -7.26 -5.32
C SER A 34 -23.06 -6.10 -4.92
N ALA A 35 -23.26 -5.58 -3.70
CA ALA A 35 -22.50 -4.49 -3.12
C ALA A 35 -22.24 -4.73 -1.63
N HIS A 36 -21.11 -4.21 -1.09
CA HIS A 36 -20.82 -4.27 0.35
C HIS A 36 -21.55 -3.17 1.15
N GLY A 37 -22.10 -2.12 0.48
CA GLY A 37 -22.64 -0.96 1.16
C GLY A 37 -21.55 -0.01 1.70
N ASN A 38 -21.85 0.72 2.76
CA ASN A 38 -20.93 1.68 3.35
C ASN A 38 -19.93 0.98 4.28
N LEU A 39 -18.65 1.17 4.03
CA LEU A 39 -17.55 0.57 4.79
C LEU A 39 -16.58 1.64 5.29
N ASN A 40 -16.05 1.46 6.50
CA ASN A 40 -14.84 2.16 6.93
C ASN A 40 -13.58 1.38 6.50
N VAL A 41 -12.39 1.91 6.82
CA VAL A 41 -11.12 1.31 6.37
C VAL A 41 -10.93 -0.13 6.89
N SER A 42 -11.24 -0.42 8.16
CA SER A 42 -11.12 -1.77 8.73
C SER A 42 -12.05 -2.75 8.02
N GLN A 43 -13.30 -2.37 7.78
CA GLN A 43 -14.27 -3.16 7.03
C GLN A 43 -13.86 -3.31 5.54
N GLY A 44 -13.30 -2.25 4.94
CA GLY A 44 -12.76 -2.30 3.58
C GLY A 44 -11.67 -3.36 3.43
N ILE A 45 -10.76 -3.47 4.40
CA ILE A 45 -9.72 -4.49 4.45
C ILE A 45 -10.34 -5.88 4.68
N GLN A 46 -11.19 -6.02 5.70
CA GLN A 46 -11.82 -7.28 6.10
C GLN A 46 -12.62 -7.92 4.94
N HIS A 47 -13.36 -7.11 4.20
CA HIS A 47 -14.15 -7.58 3.05
C HIS A 47 -13.37 -7.58 1.73
N SER A 48 -12.10 -7.21 1.74
CA SER A 48 -11.30 -7.05 0.50
C SER A 48 -12.05 -6.24 -0.56
N CYS A 49 -12.63 -5.10 -0.16
CA CYS A 49 -13.53 -4.33 -1.00
C CYS A 49 -12.78 -3.51 -2.04
N ASN A 50 -12.85 -3.89 -3.30
CA ASN A 50 -12.17 -3.16 -4.37
C ASN A 50 -12.69 -1.72 -4.51
N ASP A 51 -14.02 -1.49 -4.46
CA ASP A 51 -14.60 -0.14 -4.59
C ASP A 51 -14.05 0.83 -3.53
N PHE A 52 -13.89 0.34 -2.28
CA PHE A 52 -13.30 1.14 -1.21
C PHE A 52 -11.89 1.60 -1.58
N PHE A 53 -11.04 0.68 -2.04
CA PHE A 53 -9.65 1.01 -2.38
C PHE A 53 -9.52 1.71 -3.73
N TYR A 54 -10.43 1.51 -4.69
CA TYR A 54 -10.49 2.35 -5.89
C TYR A 54 -10.72 3.82 -5.53
N GLU A 55 -11.64 4.09 -4.60
CA GLU A 55 -11.89 5.44 -4.12
C GLU A 55 -10.67 6.02 -3.38
N VAL A 56 -9.97 5.22 -2.58
CA VAL A 56 -8.71 5.64 -1.94
C VAL A 56 -7.67 6.00 -2.98
N GLY A 57 -7.45 5.13 -3.98
CA GLY A 57 -6.52 5.37 -5.08
C GLY A 57 -6.85 6.62 -5.90
N TYR A 58 -8.13 6.86 -6.14
CA TYR A 58 -8.63 8.07 -6.79
C TYR A 58 -8.35 9.33 -5.94
N ARG A 59 -8.66 9.29 -4.64
CA ARG A 59 -8.41 10.42 -3.72
C ARG A 59 -6.94 10.75 -3.55
N LEU A 60 -6.06 9.76 -3.60
CA LEU A 60 -4.60 9.98 -3.60
C LEU A 60 -4.15 10.81 -4.81
N GLY A 61 -4.85 10.67 -5.94
CA GLY A 61 -4.60 11.42 -7.16
C GLY A 61 -5.27 12.81 -7.21
N LEU A 62 -6.14 13.17 -6.26
CA LEU A 62 -6.71 14.51 -6.18
C LEU A 62 -5.70 15.52 -5.65
N ASN A 63 -5.86 16.81 -6.04
CA ASN A 63 -5.14 17.89 -5.39
C ASN A 63 -5.55 17.92 -3.90
N SER A 64 -4.60 17.82 -3.00
CA SER A 64 -4.84 18.17 -1.61
C SER A 64 -4.76 19.69 -1.49
N THR A 65 -5.73 20.28 -0.78
CA THR A 65 -5.72 21.69 -0.40
C THR A 65 -4.43 21.96 0.40
N GLY A 66 -3.42 22.52 -0.23
CA GLY A 66 -2.14 22.85 0.39
C GLY A 66 -0.89 22.57 -0.45
N ASP A 67 -0.99 21.86 -1.55
CA ASP A 67 0.14 21.67 -2.46
C ASP A 67 0.18 22.77 -3.51
N SER A 68 0.56 23.98 -3.07
CA SER A 68 0.62 25.19 -3.89
C SER A 68 1.55 25.13 -5.09
N LYS A 69 2.36 24.07 -5.22
CA LYS A 69 3.28 23.89 -6.37
C LYS A 69 2.61 23.16 -7.54
N LEU A 70 1.57 22.38 -7.29
CA LEU A 70 0.81 21.66 -8.31
C LEU A 70 -0.52 22.35 -8.66
N ASP A 71 -1.00 23.25 -7.79
CA ASP A 71 -2.24 23.99 -8.00
C ASP A 71 -2.10 25.16 -9.00
N ASN A 72 -0.90 25.46 -9.49
CA ASN A 72 -0.61 26.61 -10.35
C ASN A 72 -0.49 26.29 -11.84
N ASP A 73 -0.90 25.12 -12.30
CA ASP A 73 -1.08 24.93 -13.74
C ASP A 73 -2.41 25.55 -14.20
N THR A 74 -2.42 26.88 -14.20
CA THR A 74 -3.50 27.72 -14.76
C THR A 74 -3.31 27.96 -16.27
N SER A 75 -2.55 27.12 -16.95
CA SER A 75 -2.24 27.30 -18.38
C SER A 75 -3.48 27.19 -19.27
N ASP A 76 -4.60 26.69 -18.77
CA ASP A 76 -5.86 26.56 -19.49
C ASP A 76 -7.03 27.40 -18.95
N GLY A 77 -6.78 28.28 -17.98
CA GLY A 77 -7.80 29.21 -17.45
C GLY A 77 -8.94 28.51 -16.69
N LYS A 78 -8.81 27.26 -16.30
CA LYS A 78 -9.81 26.54 -15.51
C LYS A 78 -9.53 26.66 -14.03
N SER A 79 -10.53 27.12 -13.32
CA SER A 79 -10.70 27.25 -11.87
C SER A 79 -10.20 25.99 -11.11
N THR A 80 -9.67 26.21 -9.92
CA THR A 80 -9.32 25.33 -8.79
C THR A 80 -10.31 24.19 -8.48
N GLN A 81 -10.72 23.40 -9.48
CA GLN A 81 -11.47 22.18 -9.27
C GLN A 81 -10.51 21.03 -8.96
N ASN A 82 -10.88 20.20 -7.97
CA ASN A 82 -10.22 18.94 -7.62
C ASN A 82 -9.88 18.11 -8.88
N TYR A 83 -8.72 18.32 -9.44
CA TYR A 83 -8.29 17.62 -10.64
C TYR A 83 -7.60 16.30 -10.25
N TYR A 84 -8.11 15.19 -10.77
CA TYR A 84 -7.50 13.88 -10.59
C TYR A 84 -6.30 13.69 -11.53
N SER A 85 -5.17 13.29 -10.98
CA SER A 85 -3.98 12.80 -11.71
C SER A 85 -3.59 11.42 -11.20
N SER A 86 -3.56 10.44 -12.09
CA SER A 86 -3.08 9.09 -11.75
C SER A 86 -1.61 9.11 -11.32
N GLU A 87 -0.77 9.91 -11.97
CA GLU A 87 0.66 10.05 -11.65
C GLU A 87 0.87 10.50 -10.20
N ARG A 88 0.08 11.46 -9.71
CA ARG A 88 0.15 11.91 -8.32
C ARG A 88 -0.23 10.79 -7.35
N GLY A 89 -1.29 10.04 -7.66
CA GLY A 89 -1.71 8.90 -6.84
C GLY A 89 -0.66 7.79 -6.83
N ILE A 90 -0.06 7.50 -7.98
CA ILE A 90 1.03 6.53 -8.13
C ILE A 90 2.25 6.96 -7.32
N ALA A 91 2.70 8.21 -7.41
CA ALA A 91 3.87 8.68 -6.66
C ALA A 91 3.70 8.47 -5.14
N LYS A 92 2.49 8.69 -4.62
CA LYS A 92 2.18 8.42 -3.21
C LYS A 92 2.17 6.92 -2.88
N LEU A 93 1.61 6.08 -3.74
CA LEU A 93 1.63 4.63 -3.56
C LEU A 93 3.05 4.08 -3.60
N GLN A 94 3.88 4.53 -4.55
CA GLN A 94 5.28 4.14 -4.68
C GLN A 94 6.09 4.52 -3.44
N LYS A 95 5.96 5.76 -2.95
CA LYS A 95 6.62 6.21 -1.72
C LYS A 95 6.44 5.22 -0.58
N TYR A 96 5.19 4.87 -0.26
CA TYR A 96 4.93 3.95 0.85
C TYR A 96 5.31 2.50 0.51
N ALA A 97 5.19 2.06 -0.73
CA ALA A 97 5.66 0.74 -1.14
C ALA A 97 7.17 0.59 -0.91
N GLU A 98 7.96 1.60 -1.26
CA GLU A 98 9.40 1.66 -1.00
C GLU A 98 9.70 1.66 0.50
N GLU A 99 9.01 2.48 1.30
CA GLU A 99 9.17 2.51 2.75
C GLU A 99 8.92 1.15 3.40
N PHE A 100 7.95 0.39 2.89
CA PHE A 100 7.65 -0.98 3.34
C PHE A 100 8.53 -2.06 2.70
N GLY A 101 9.55 -1.67 1.93
CA GLY A 101 10.56 -2.56 1.37
C GLY A 101 10.14 -3.28 0.09
N LEU A 102 9.10 -2.82 -0.61
CA LEU A 102 8.70 -3.40 -1.90
C LEU A 102 9.50 -2.85 -3.10
N GLY A 103 10.44 -1.92 -2.88
CA GLY A 103 11.34 -1.39 -3.90
C GLY A 103 12.63 -2.18 -4.10
N ASP A 104 12.89 -3.20 -3.26
CA ASP A 104 14.13 -3.98 -3.29
C ASP A 104 13.87 -5.48 -3.12
N THR A 105 14.84 -6.29 -3.52
CA THR A 105 14.89 -7.72 -3.20
C THR A 105 14.81 -7.94 -1.69
N SER A 106 14.32 -9.11 -1.26
CA SER A 106 14.03 -9.37 0.16
C SER A 106 15.27 -9.49 1.05
N GLY A 107 16.44 -9.67 0.46
CA GLY A 107 17.73 -9.84 1.16
C GLY A 107 18.11 -11.29 1.44
N MET A 108 17.31 -12.27 0.98
CA MET A 108 17.67 -13.69 1.10
C MET A 108 18.94 -14.03 0.33
N GLU A 109 19.64 -15.09 0.78
CA GLU A 109 20.92 -15.54 0.22
C GLU A 109 20.79 -16.31 -1.11
N ILE A 110 19.57 -16.41 -1.65
CA ILE A 110 19.31 -17.03 -2.96
C ILE A 110 18.93 -15.97 -3.99
N PRO A 111 19.15 -16.23 -5.30
CA PRO A 111 18.74 -15.31 -6.35
C PRO A 111 17.24 -15.01 -6.30
N GLU A 112 16.88 -13.77 -6.45
CA GLU A 112 15.52 -13.26 -6.42
C GLU A 112 15.31 -12.28 -7.58
N SER A 113 14.13 -12.30 -8.19
CA SER A 113 13.78 -11.31 -9.22
C SER A 113 13.60 -9.92 -8.60
N ASP A 114 14.01 -8.90 -9.34
CA ASP A 114 13.78 -7.53 -8.94
C ASP A 114 12.27 -7.23 -8.81
N PRO A 115 11.84 -6.49 -7.79
CA PRO A 115 10.46 -6.10 -7.65
C PRO A 115 10.08 -5.01 -8.65
N GLN A 116 8.80 -4.98 -9.00
CA GLN A 116 8.20 -3.89 -9.76
C GLN A 116 7.07 -3.29 -8.94
N ILE A 117 7.23 -2.04 -8.47
CA ILE A 117 6.13 -1.24 -7.95
C ILE A 117 5.36 -0.66 -9.12
N SER A 118 4.04 -0.69 -9.06
CA SER A 118 3.21 -0.16 -10.14
C SER A 118 3.52 1.31 -10.44
N ASP A 119 3.62 1.62 -11.72
CA ASP A 119 3.84 2.94 -12.29
C ASP A 119 2.66 3.44 -13.15
N ASP A 120 1.57 2.68 -13.18
CA ASP A 120 0.37 2.98 -13.95
C ASP A 120 -0.89 2.88 -13.08
N ASN A 121 -1.85 3.74 -13.33
CA ASN A 121 -3.23 3.70 -12.83
C ASN A 121 -3.37 3.56 -11.30
N SER A 122 -3.34 4.68 -10.57
CA SER A 122 -3.43 4.70 -9.11
C SER A 122 -4.67 4.01 -8.55
N VAL A 123 -5.79 3.99 -9.29
CA VAL A 123 -7.03 3.33 -8.87
C VAL A 123 -6.86 1.80 -8.85
N LEU A 124 -6.31 1.22 -9.92
CA LEU A 124 -6.05 -0.23 -9.99
C LEU A 124 -4.88 -0.63 -9.09
N SER A 125 -3.84 0.19 -9.01
CA SER A 125 -2.69 -0.08 -8.15
C SER A 125 -3.03 -0.09 -6.66
N ALA A 126 -4.07 0.66 -6.25
CA ALA A 126 -4.54 0.68 -4.87
C ALA A 126 -5.13 -0.65 -4.39
N ILE A 127 -5.47 -1.57 -5.29
CA ILE A 127 -5.88 -2.95 -4.98
C ILE A 127 -4.79 -3.98 -5.30
N GLY A 128 -3.57 -3.53 -5.58
CA GLY A 128 -2.44 -4.39 -5.91
C GLY A 128 -2.40 -4.87 -7.36
N GLN A 129 -3.24 -4.33 -8.23
CA GLN A 129 -3.18 -4.54 -9.67
C GLN A 129 -2.30 -3.49 -10.37
N GLY A 130 -2.42 -3.34 -11.68
CA GLY A 130 -1.53 -2.52 -12.50
C GLY A 130 -0.27 -3.30 -12.86
N THR A 131 0.88 -2.63 -12.86
CA THR A 131 2.19 -3.22 -13.20
C THR A 131 2.95 -3.79 -12.01
N ASN A 132 2.28 -3.93 -10.83
CA ASN A 132 2.91 -4.55 -9.66
C ASN A 132 3.39 -5.98 -9.95
N ASN A 133 4.64 -6.27 -9.61
CA ASN A 133 5.21 -7.62 -9.73
C ASN A 133 6.21 -7.88 -8.60
N TYR A 134 5.89 -8.85 -7.74
CA TYR A 134 6.68 -9.16 -6.55
C TYR A 134 6.88 -10.67 -6.39
N THR A 135 8.01 -11.05 -5.82
CA THR A 135 8.22 -12.42 -5.34
C THR A 135 7.43 -12.68 -4.07
N THR A 136 7.18 -13.94 -3.75
CA THR A 136 6.52 -14.34 -2.50
C THR A 136 7.29 -13.88 -1.27
N SER A 137 8.62 -13.87 -1.33
CA SER A 137 9.52 -13.39 -0.27
C SER A 137 9.38 -11.89 -0.03
N GLN A 138 9.31 -11.07 -1.10
CA GLN A 138 9.08 -9.64 -0.99
C GLN A 138 7.72 -9.33 -0.32
N LEU A 139 6.67 -10.07 -0.72
CA LEU A 139 5.36 -9.94 -0.09
C LEU A 139 5.38 -10.42 1.38
N ALA A 140 6.10 -11.49 1.71
CA ALA A 140 6.26 -11.98 3.09
C ALA A 140 6.96 -10.92 3.96
N ARG A 141 8.02 -10.28 3.46
CA ARG A 141 8.70 -9.17 4.13
C ARG A 141 7.74 -8.00 4.39
N TYR A 142 6.98 -7.59 3.38
CA TYR A 142 5.99 -6.53 3.49
C TYR A 142 4.94 -6.83 4.57
N ILE A 143 4.33 -8.02 4.54
CA ILE A 143 3.32 -8.42 5.53
C ILE A 143 3.90 -8.49 6.94
N THR A 144 5.15 -8.95 7.08
CA THR A 144 5.86 -8.95 8.37
C THR A 144 6.03 -7.52 8.89
N ALA A 145 6.39 -6.56 8.02
CA ALA A 145 6.51 -5.16 8.39
C ALA A 145 5.15 -4.56 8.82
N VAL A 146 4.06 -4.93 8.15
CA VAL A 146 2.70 -4.52 8.58
C VAL A 146 2.36 -5.11 9.94
N ALA A 147 2.61 -6.40 10.17
CA ALA A 147 2.29 -7.09 11.40
C ALA A 147 3.04 -6.54 12.63
N ASN A 148 4.30 -6.13 12.44
CA ASN A 148 5.16 -5.61 13.52
C ASN A 148 5.15 -4.08 13.64
N LYS A 149 4.21 -3.41 12.97
CA LYS A 149 4.04 -1.94 12.99
C LYS A 149 5.21 -1.15 12.39
N GLY A 150 5.70 -1.61 11.25
CA GLY A 150 6.58 -0.84 10.39
C GLY A 150 8.06 -1.15 10.46
N THR A 151 8.51 -2.18 11.18
CA THR A 151 9.90 -2.61 11.09
C THR A 151 10.09 -3.54 9.89
N VAL A 152 10.88 -3.11 8.92
CA VAL A 152 11.24 -3.86 7.72
C VAL A 152 12.58 -4.56 7.96
N TYR A 153 12.59 -5.89 7.86
CA TYR A 153 13.82 -6.68 8.00
C TYR A 153 14.34 -7.17 6.65
N ASN A 154 15.64 -7.34 6.52
CA ASN A 154 16.20 -8.22 5.52
C ASN A 154 15.86 -9.67 5.90
N LEU A 155 15.35 -10.44 4.94
CA LEU A 155 15.06 -11.85 5.17
C LEU A 155 16.36 -12.66 5.05
N SER A 156 16.45 -13.77 5.81
CA SER A 156 17.51 -14.73 5.74
C SER A 156 16.93 -16.14 5.85
N LEU A 157 17.51 -17.07 5.09
CA LEU A 157 17.22 -18.51 5.21
C LEU A 157 18.10 -19.16 6.28
N LEU A 158 19.12 -18.42 6.74
CA LEU A 158 20.07 -18.88 7.73
C LEU A 158 19.68 -18.36 9.11
N ASP A 159 19.53 -19.25 10.08
CA ASP A 159 19.34 -18.94 11.49
C ASP A 159 20.69 -18.98 12.23
N LYS A 160 21.34 -20.13 12.17
CA LYS A 160 22.63 -20.35 12.83
C LYS A 160 23.42 -21.50 12.20
N VAL A 161 24.71 -21.48 12.41
CA VAL A 161 25.62 -22.59 12.12
C VAL A 161 26.07 -23.20 13.44
N THR A 162 25.92 -24.53 13.59
CA THR A 162 26.41 -25.26 14.76
C THR A 162 27.50 -26.24 14.38
N ASN A 163 28.40 -26.52 15.31
CA ASN A 163 29.36 -27.60 15.17
C ASN A 163 28.69 -28.98 15.39
N PRO A 164 29.36 -30.11 15.14
CA PRO A 164 28.82 -31.46 15.37
C PRO A 164 28.38 -31.75 16.80
N LYS A 165 28.82 -30.95 17.80
CA LYS A 165 28.43 -31.05 19.21
C LYS A 165 27.23 -30.15 19.55
N GLY A 166 26.59 -29.52 18.57
CA GLY A 166 25.44 -28.65 18.78
C GLY A 166 25.78 -27.23 19.26
N LYS A 167 27.04 -26.87 19.44
CA LYS A 167 27.44 -25.53 19.85
C LYS A 167 27.34 -24.55 18.66
N THR A 168 26.67 -23.43 18.84
CA THR A 168 26.59 -22.36 17.84
C THR A 168 27.99 -21.81 17.54
N VAL A 169 28.35 -21.82 16.26
CA VAL A 169 29.61 -21.28 15.71
C VAL A 169 29.37 -19.92 15.11
N LYS A 170 28.22 -19.73 14.46
CA LYS A 170 27.81 -18.46 13.87
C LYS A 170 26.29 -18.31 14.04
N ASP A 171 25.88 -17.12 14.43
CA ASP A 171 24.48 -16.72 14.53
C ASP A 171 24.16 -15.70 13.44
N TYR A 172 22.92 -15.72 12.91
CA TYR A 172 22.42 -14.77 11.92
C TYR A 172 21.27 -13.99 12.53
N THR A 173 21.62 -12.88 13.17
CA THR A 173 20.62 -11.97 13.75
C THR A 173 19.89 -11.24 12.64
N PRO A 174 18.55 -11.14 12.70
CA PRO A 174 17.78 -10.38 11.73
C PRO A 174 18.23 -8.93 11.63
N GLU A 175 18.51 -8.48 10.42
CA GLU A 175 18.96 -7.11 10.14
C GLU A 175 17.75 -6.23 9.83
N VAL A 176 17.64 -5.10 10.55
CA VAL A 176 16.61 -4.08 10.24
C VAL A 176 17.06 -3.28 9.03
N LYS A 177 16.30 -3.37 7.94
CA LYS A 177 16.52 -2.58 6.73
C LYS A 177 15.96 -1.16 6.87
N ASN A 178 14.73 -1.04 7.37
CA ASN A 178 14.03 0.25 7.50
C ASN A 178 13.02 0.22 8.64
N LYS A 179 12.61 1.41 9.09
CA LYS A 179 11.48 1.61 10.02
C LYS A 179 10.55 2.67 9.47
N VAL A 180 9.30 2.29 9.25
CA VAL A 180 8.22 3.21 8.87
C VAL A 180 7.73 3.89 10.14
N THR A 181 8.01 5.19 10.28
CA THR A 181 7.79 5.96 11.52
C THR A 181 6.67 6.97 11.45
N ASP A 182 6.20 7.30 10.25
CA ASP A 182 5.18 8.33 10.00
C ASP A 182 3.73 7.80 10.09
N VAL A 183 3.55 6.53 10.49
CA VAL A 183 2.24 5.89 10.65
C VAL A 183 1.79 5.94 12.10
N SER A 184 0.64 6.59 12.35
CA SER A 184 0.08 6.75 13.70
C SER A 184 -0.36 5.41 14.32
N SER A 185 -0.41 5.35 15.65
CA SER A 185 -0.93 4.17 16.37
C SER A 185 -2.37 3.85 16.00
N THR A 186 -3.19 4.87 15.76
CA THR A 186 -4.59 4.71 15.34
C THR A 186 -4.69 4.08 13.95
N THR A 187 -3.79 4.48 13.03
CA THR A 187 -3.69 3.87 11.70
C THR A 187 -3.32 2.40 11.79
N TRP A 188 -2.29 2.06 12.60
CA TRP A 188 -1.92 0.65 12.83
C TRP A 188 -3.05 -0.16 13.40
N GLN A 189 -3.77 0.38 14.39
CA GLN A 189 -4.91 -0.30 15.00
C GLN A 189 -6.00 -0.60 13.96
N ALA A 190 -6.39 0.40 13.14
CA ALA A 190 -7.42 0.23 12.13
C ALA A 190 -7.05 -0.82 11.07
N VAL A 191 -5.78 -0.82 10.62
CA VAL A 191 -5.29 -1.83 9.66
C VAL A 191 -5.29 -3.23 10.28
N HIS A 192 -4.74 -3.40 11.49
CA HIS A 192 -4.72 -4.70 12.15
C HIS A 192 -6.10 -5.24 12.50
N GLU A 193 -7.05 -4.37 12.82
CA GLU A 193 -8.46 -4.75 13.04
C GLU A 193 -9.09 -5.30 11.76
N GLY A 194 -8.84 -4.64 10.63
CA GLY A 194 -9.34 -5.11 9.32
C GLY A 194 -8.70 -6.41 8.84
N MET A 195 -7.51 -6.77 9.34
CA MET A 195 -6.79 -8.01 8.99
C MET A 195 -7.17 -9.21 9.88
N ARG A 196 -8.03 -9.05 10.87
CA ARG A 196 -8.51 -10.13 11.76
C ARG A 196 -9.78 -10.78 11.21
#